data_e2d04c30561a307f6ca4267a1c216b14
#
_entry.id   e2d04c30561a307f6ca4267a1c216b14
#
_cell.length_a   1.000
_cell.length_b   1.000
_cell.length_c   1.000
_cell.angle_alpha   90.00
_cell.angle_beta   90.00
_cell.angle_gamma   90.00
#
_symmetry.space_group_name_H-M   'P 1'
#
loop_
_entity.id
_entity.type
_entity.pdbx_description
1 polymer ?
#
loop_
_entity_poly.entity_id
_entity_poly.type
_entity_poly.pdbx_seq_one_letter_code
_entity_poly.pdbx_strand_id
1 'polypeptide(L)'
;LDEYSKYILYIDKYQKKLLMWFDRLTLDVQQEYALKTVLKKPSEYVTWKLEWERKIKLFCDSSARGVYIYGTGVYGQATLELLELWGVRIAGFIESNPVAAEYKNYPICKVDDIANGLCVIVAMDYKNTLSVSEFIREKKLNVLYIWRYFLII
;
A
#
# COMPACT_ATOMS: atom_id res chain seq x y z
N LEU A 1 14.18 -19.72 4.54
CA LEU A 1 13.74 -18.81 5.62
C LEU A 1 12.28 -19.06 5.95
N ASP A 2 11.95 -19.08 7.24
CA ASP A 2 10.57 -19.12 7.68
C ASP A 2 9.84 -17.78 7.40
N GLU A 3 8.53 -17.79 7.51
CA GLU A 3 7.72 -16.60 7.22
C GLU A 3 8.05 -15.42 8.13
N TYR A 4 8.31 -15.68 9.40
CA TYR A 4 8.66 -14.65 10.37
C TYR A 4 9.98 -13.96 9.99
N SER A 5 11.01 -14.72 9.66
CA SER A 5 12.30 -14.19 9.24
C SER A 5 12.18 -13.36 7.95
N LYS A 6 11.39 -13.83 6.98
CA LYS A 6 11.11 -13.07 5.76
C LYS A 6 10.43 -11.74 6.05
N TYR A 7 9.50 -11.73 7.00
CA TYR A 7 8.78 -10.52 7.39
C TYR A 7 9.70 -9.51 8.07
N ILE A 8 10.60 -9.96 8.94
CA ILE A 8 11.60 -9.09 9.57
C ILE A 8 12.53 -8.48 8.51
N LEU A 9 12.99 -9.27 7.55
CA LEU A 9 13.81 -8.75 6.45
C LEU A 9 13.07 -7.72 5.60
N TYR A 10 11.78 -7.96 5.37
CA TYR A 10 10.93 -7.00 4.67
C TYR A 10 10.85 -5.67 5.43
N ILE A 11 10.61 -5.70 6.73
CA ILE A 11 10.54 -4.50 7.56
C ILE A 11 11.89 -3.76 7.52
N ASP A 12 13.00 -4.44 7.74
CA ASP A 12 14.34 -3.85 7.71
C ASP A 12 14.64 -3.19 6.37
N LYS A 13 14.23 -3.82 5.28
CA LYS A 13 14.45 -3.30 3.93
C LYS A 13 13.70 -1.99 3.68
N TYR A 14 12.46 -1.89 4.14
CA TYR A 14 11.59 -0.78 3.75
C TYR A 14 11.38 0.29 4.82
N GLN A 15 11.49 -0.04 6.09
CA GLN A 15 11.17 0.88 7.18
C GLN A 15 11.90 2.22 7.04
N LYS A 16 13.21 2.20 6.84
CA LYS A 16 14.01 3.42 6.71
C LYS A 16 13.58 4.26 5.51
N LYS A 17 13.34 3.61 4.38
CA LYS A 17 12.91 4.29 3.15
C LYS A 17 11.54 4.92 3.31
N LEU A 18 10.62 4.21 3.95
CA LEU A 18 9.25 4.66 4.14
C LEU A 18 9.15 5.80 5.14
N LEU A 19 9.95 5.78 6.20
CA LEU A 19 10.01 6.87 7.17
C LEU A 19 10.51 8.17 6.56
N MET A 20 11.35 8.13 5.54
CA MET A 20 11.78 9.33 4.82
C MET A 20 10.61 10.09 4.18
N TRP A 21 9.50 9.44 3.92
CA TRP A 21 8.31 10.06 3.34
C TRP A 21 7.45 10.80 4.36
N PHE A 22 7.68 10.55 5.65
CA PHE A 22 6.90 11.19 6.72
C PHE A 22 6.98 12.71 6.66
N ASP A 23 8.15 13.27 6.40
CA ASP A 23 8.37 14.71 6.29
C ASP A 23 7.60 15.37 5.13
N ARG A 24 7.12 14.57 4.18
CA ARG A 24 6.33 15.06 3.05
C ARG A 24 4.84 15.13 3.34
N LEU A 25 4.40 14.62 4.48
CA LEU A 25 3.00 14.70 4.90
C LEU A 25 2.66 16.13 5.29
N THR A 26 1.38 16.47 5.20
CA THR A 26 0.91 17.74 5.73
C THR A 26 1.03 17.75 7.24
N LEU A 27 1.17 18.96 7.84
CA LEU A 27 1.38 19.10 9.28
C LEU A 27 0.26 18.45 10.11
N ASP A 28 -0.98 18.61 9.70
CA ASP A 28 -2.13 18.01 10.36
C ASP A 28 -2.10 16.48 10.32
N VAL A 29 -1.70 15.89 9.20
CA VAL A 29 -1.55 14.43 9.08
C VAL A 29 -0.39 13.94 9.94
N GLN A 30 0.74 14.66 9.98
CA GLN A 30 1.87 14.33 10.85
C GLN A 30 1.46 14.37 12.32
N GLN A 31 0.70 15.37 12.74
CA GLN A 31 0.21 15.50 14.12
C GLN A 31 -0.74 14.36 14.48
N GLU A 32 -1.69 14.04 13.60
CA GLU A 32 -2.60 12.90 13.80
C GLU A 32 -1.81 11.61 13.99
N TYR A 33 -0.83 11.37 13.14
CA TYR A 33 0.01 10.18 13.21
C TYR A 33 0.82 10.14 14.51
N ALA A 34 1.46 11.26 14.87
CA ALA A 34 2.27 11.37 16.08
C ALA A 34 1.43 11.12 17.34
N LEU A 35 0.23 11.68 17.44
CA LEU A 35 -0.69 11.44 18.54
C LEU A 35 -1.05 9.96 18.66
N LYS A 36 -1.40 9.32 17.55
CA LYS A 36 -1.76 7.90 17.54
C LYS A 36 -0.59 7.00 17.91
N THR A 37 0.63 7.38 17.54
CA THR A 37 1.82 6.57 17.78
C THR A 37 2.40 6.78 19.17
N VAL A 38 2.56 8.04 19.60
CA VAL A 38 3.19 8.40 20.88
C VAL A 38 2.31 8.05 22.08
N LEU A 39 1.01 8.19 21.95
CA LEU A 39 0.07 7.91 23.05
C LEU A 39 -0.27 6.43 23.17
N LYS A 40 0.10 5.60 22.21
CA LYS A 40 -0.16 4.15 22.29
C LYS A 40 0.89 3.46 23.13
N LYS A 41 0.43 2.61 24.04
CA LYS A 41 1.29 1.63 24.71
C LYS A 41 1.80 0.60 23.69
N PRO A 42 2.95 -0.07 23.93
CA PRO A 42 3.45 -1.08 22.99
C PRO A 42 2.42 -2.15 22.62
N SER A 43 1.59 -2.58 23.58
CA SER A 43 0.51 -3.55 23.32
C SER A 43 -0.55 -2.99 22.37
N GLU A 44 -0.91 -1.71 22.49
CA GLU A 44 -1.87 -1.05 21.61
C GLU A 44 -1.30 -0.87 20.19
N TYR A 45 0.00 -0.61 20.09
CA TYR A 45 0.69 -0.49 18.81
C TYR A 45 0.65 -1.82 18.04
N VAL A 46 0.95 -2.93 18.71
CA VAL A 46 0.88 -4.26 18.10
C VAL A 46 -0.55 -4.57 17.65
N THR A 47 -1.54 -4.27 18.48
CA THR A 47 -2.96 -4.45 18.14
C THR A 47 -3.34 -3.64 16.90
N TRP A 48 -2.93 -2.38 16.85
CA TRP A 48 -3.21 -1.51 15.70
C TRP A 48 -2.60 -2.06 14.41
N LYS A 49 -1.35 -2.51 14.47
CA LYS A 49 -0.68 -3.13 13.34
C LYS A 49 -1.42 -4.37 12.85
N LEU A 50 -1.80 -5.25 13.76
CA LEU A 50 -2.55 -6.47 13.44
C LEU A 50 -3.92 -6.17 12.83
N GLU A 51 -4.61 -5.15 13.32
CA GLU A 51 -5.89 -4.70 12.74
C GLU A 51 -5.71 -4.23 11.30
N TRP A 52 -4.65 -3.47 11.01
CA TRP A 52 -4.32 -3.03 9.66
C TRP A 52 -4.00 -4.22 8.74
N GLU A 53 -3.20 -5.15 9.20
CA GLU A 53 -2.87 -6.35 8.43
C GLU A 53 -4.12 -7.17 8.11
N ARG A 54 -4.99 -7.35 9.09
CA ARG A 54 -6.28 -8.00 8.89
C ARG A 54 -7.15 -7.27 7.87
N LYS A 55 -7.21 -5.96 7.94
CA LYS A 55 -7.97 -5.12 7.01
C LYS A 55 -7.45 -5.29 5.58
N ILE A 56 -6.14 -5.27 5.39
CA ILE A 56 -5.51 -5.46 4.08
C ILE A 56 -5.83 -6.87 3.55
N LYS A 57 -5.69 -7.90 4.37
CA LYS A 57 -5.98 -9.29 3.97
C LYS A 57 -7.43 -9.48 3.58
N LEU A 58 -8.37 -8.94 4.36
CA LEU A 58 -9.79 -9.01 4.05
C LEU A 58 -10.13 -8.28 2.75
N PHE A 59 -9.52 -7.12 2.52
CA PHE A 59 -9.66 -6.39 1.27
C PHE A 59 -9.19 -7.24 0.08
N CYS A 60 -8.02 -7.86 0.19
CA CYS A 60 -7.48 -8.72 -0.88
C CYS A 60 -8.38 -9.93 -1.14
N ASP A 61 -8.89 -10.55 -0.08
CA ASP A 61 -9.79 -11.72 -0.19
C ASP A 61 -11.11 -11.38 -0.86
N SER A 62 -11.53 -10.13 -0.83
CA SER A 62 -12.77 -9.69 -1.49
C SER A 62 -12.66 -9.66 -3.01
N SER A 63 -11.46 -9.76 -3.58
CA SER A 63 -11.21 -9.72 -5.00
C SER A 63 -10.96 -11.12 -5.57
N ALA A 64 -11.94 -11.68 -6.27
CA ALA A 64 -11.83 -13.00 -6.89
C ALA A 64 -10.77 -13.08 -7.99
N ARG A 65 -10.46 -11.93 -8.62
CA ARG A 65 -9.52 -11.85 -9.77
C ARG A 65 -8.13 -11.36 -9.40
N GLY A 66 -7.88 -11.15 -8.10
CA GLY A 66 -6.66 -10.53 -7.61
C GLY A 66 -6.78 -9.03 -7.48
N VAL A 67 -5.80 -8.42 -6.83
CA VAL A 67 -5.77 -6.98 -6.59
C VAL A 67 -4.77 -6.31 -7.52
N TYR A 68 -5.03 -5.07 -7.87
CA TYR A 68 -4.05 -4.20 -8.52
C TYR A 68 -3.36 -3.32 -7.48
N ILE A 69 -2.11 -2.99 -7.76
CA ILE A 69 -1.33 -2.05 -6.94
C ILE A 69 -1.16 -0.76 -7.76
N TYR A 70 -1.69 0.34 -7.26
CA TYR A 70 -1.54 1.64 -7.92
C TYR A 70 -0.27 2.32 -7.41
N GLY A 71 0.73 2.41 -8.27
CA GLY A 71 2.05 2.96 -8.00
C GLY A 71 3.14 1.91 -8.05
N THR A 72 4.27 2.23 -8.69
CA THR A 72 5.44 1.34 -8.83
C THR A 72 6.67 1.88 -8.11
N GLY A 73 6.53 2.92 -7.31
CA GLY A 73 7.60 3.47 -6.48
C GLY A 73 7.86 2.63 -5.23
N VAL A 74 8.49 3.23 -4.23
CA VAL A 74 8.88 2.53 -2.98
C VAL A 74 7.67 1.88 -2.29
N TYR A 75 6.55 2.60 -2.19
CA TYR A 75 5.33 2.05 -1.59
C TYR A 75 4.76 0.87 -2.39
N GLY A 76 4.75 0.99 -3.71
CA GLY A 76 4.29 -0.10 -4.58
C GLY A 76 5.16 -1.34 -4.49
N GLN A 77 6.47 -1.16 -4.44
CA GLN A 77 7.43 -2.25 -4.29
C GLN A 77 7.28 -2.94 -2.93
N ALA A 78 7.15 -2.15 -1.87
CA ALA A 78 6.93 -2.67 -0.51
C ALA A 78 5.60 -3.44 -0.42
N THR A 79 4.54 -2.91 -1.04
CA THR A 79 3.24 -3.57 -1.10
C THR A 79 3.32 -4.90 -1.83
N LEU A 80 3.99 -4.95 -2.97
CA LEU A 80 4.18 -6.19 -3.72
C LEU A 80 4.85 -7.26 -2.86
N GLU A 81 5.96 -6.94 -2.21
CA GLU A 81 6.66 -7.90 -1.38
C GLU A 81 5.82 -8.38 -0.18
N LEU A 82 5.07 -7.46 0.46
CA LEU A 82 4.17 -7.82 1.54
C LEU A 82 3.08 -8.79 1.08
N LEU A 83 2.42 -8.49 -0.02
CA LEU A 83 1.36 -9.32 -0.56
C LEU A 83 1.87 -10.68 -1.04
N GLU A 84 3.06 -10.73 -1.61
CA GLU A 84 3.71 -11.99 -1.99
C GLU A 84 4.02 -12.86 -0.75
N LEU A 85 4.49 -12.24 0.36
CA LEU A 85 4.69 -12.96 1.62
C LEU A 85 3.39 -13.59 2.14
N TRP A 86 2.26 -12.92 1.94
CA TRP A 86 0.95 -13.41 2.38
C TRP A 86 0.27 -14.33 1.36
N GLY A 87 0.90 -14.59 0.22
CA GLY A 87 0.32 -15.43 -0.82
C GLY A 87 -0.89 -14.81 -1.51
N VAL A 88 -1.00 -13.49 -1.53
CA VAL A 88 -2.10 -12.78 -2.18
C VAL A 88 -1.92 -12.80 -3.70
N ARG A 89 -3.01 -13.03 -4.42
CA ARG A 89 -3.02 -12.96 -5.87
C ARG A 89 -3.01 -11.50 -6.34
N ILE A 90 -1.99 -11.15 -7.13
CA ILE A 90 -1.79 -9.80 -7.66
C ILE A 90 -2.06 -9.82 -9.16
N ALA A 91 -3.00 -9.00 -9.61
CA ALA A 91 -3.38 -8.92 -11.02
C ALA A 91 -2.41 -8.05 -11.84
N GLY A 92 -1.79 -7.06 -11.22
CA GLY A 92 -0.86 -6.17 -11.88
C GLY A 92 -0.71 -4.84 -11.15
N PHE A 93 -0.04 -3.91 -11.82
CA PHE A 93 0.14 -2.54 -11.37
C PHE A 93 -0.68 -1.57 -12.20
N ILE A 94 -1.00 -0.42 -11.61
CA ILE A 94 -1.62 0.70 -12.30
C ILE A 94 -0.70 1.92 -12.15
N GLU A 95 -0.55 2.65 -13.25
CA GLU A 95 0.12 3.95 -13.26
C GLU A 95 -0.73 4.93 -14.06
N SER A 96 -0.69 6.20 -13.68
CA SER A 96 -1.35 7.26 -14.45
C SER A 96 -0.65 7.50 -15.78
N ASN A 97 0.69 7.49 -15.76
CA ASN A 97 1.54 7.65 -16.94
C ASN A 97 2.67 6.63 -16.89
N PRO A 98 2.42 5.38 -17.30
CA PRO A 98 3.43 4.33 -17.22
C PRO A 98 4.57 4.58 -18.19
N VAL A 99 5.80 4.33 -17.73
CA VAL A 99 7.02 4.38 -18.55
C VAL A 99 7.52 3.00 -18.93
N ALA A 100 6.96 1.96 -18.32
CA ALA A 100 7.31 0.57 -18.58
C ALA A 100 6.02 -0.26 -18.71
N ALA A 101 6.13 -1.39 -19.43
CA ALA A 101 4.98 -2.28 -19.64
C ALA A 101 4.81 -3.29 -18.51
N GLU A 102 5.85 -3.57 -17.74
CA GLU A 102 5.79 -4.54 -16.66
C GLU A 102 6.81 -4.21 -15.54
N TYR A 103 6.55 -4.75 -14.37
CA TYR A 103 7.45 -4.73 -13.22
C TYR A 103 7.45 -6.13 -12.59
N LYS A 104 8.63 -6.76 -12.49
CA LYS A 104 8.79 -8.12 -11.94
C LYS A 104 7.77 -9.12 -12.51
N ASN A 105 7.55 -9.08 -13.81
CA ASN A 105 6.61 -9.93 -14.56
C ASN A 105 5.13 -9.64 -14.32
N TYR A 106 4.79 -8.61 -13.57
CA TYR A 106 3.42 -8.12 -13.46
C TYR A 106 3.18 -7.02 -14.49
N PRO A 107 2.03 -7.01 -15.17
CA PRO A 107 1.73 -5.95 -16.13
C PRO A 107 1.55 -4.61 -15.43
N ILE A 108 1.97 -3.53 -16.07
CA ILE A 108 1.69 -2.16 -15.65
C ILE A 108 0.67 -1.59 -16.62
N CYS A 109 -0.53 -1.31 -16.13
CA CYS A 109 -1.63 -0.80 -16.91
C CYS A 109 -1.79 0.71 -16.68
N LYS A 110 -2.11 1.44 -17.74
CA LYS A 110 -2.51 2.83 -17.59
C LYS A 110 -3.90 2.91 -16.98
N VAL A 111 -4.13 3.83 -16.05
CA VAL A 111 -5.42 3.95 -15.35
C VAL A 111 -6.59 4.15 -16.32
N ASP A 112 -6.38 4.83 -17.44
CA ASP A 112 -7.43 5.04 -18.44
C ASP A 112 -7.89 3.73 -19.13
N ASP A 113 -7.03 2.72 -19.15
CA ASP A 113 -7.25 1.47 -19.89
C ASP A 113 -7.81 0.34 -19.03
N ILE A 114 -7.96 0.54 -17.71
CA ILE A 114 -8.49 -0.50 -16.82
C ILE A 114 -10.02 -0.48 -16.76
N ALA A 115 -10.60 -1.59 -16.36
CA ALA A 115 -12.04 -1.71 -16.16
C ALA A 115 -12.48 -0.93 -14.90
N ASN A 116 -13.77 -0.54 -14.88
CA ASN A 116 -14.37 0.08 -13.70
C ASN A 116 -14.54 -0.95 -12.57
N GLY A 117 -14.51 -0.48 -11.33
CA GLY A 117 -14.88 -1.28 -10.17
C GLY A 117 -13.84 -2.29 -9.69
N LEU A 118 -12.61 -2.22 -10.20
CA LEU A 118 -11.53 -3.12 -9.74
C LEU A 118 -11.11 -2.84 -8.30
N CYS A 119 -10.63 -3.87 -7.62
CA CYS A 119 -10.04 -3.74 -6.29
C CYS A 119 -8.58 -3.33 -6.41
N VAL A 120 -8.23 -2.21 -5.80
CA VAL A 120 -6.91 -1.57 -5.94
C VAL A 120 -6.37 -1.15 -4.59
N ILE A 121 -5.13 -1.54 -4.32
CA ILE A 121 -4.36 -0.98 -3.20
C ILE A 121 -3.60 0.23 -3.72
N VAL A 122 -3.95 1.41 -3.23
CA VAL A 122 -3.26 2.65 -3.58
C VAL A 122 -2.00 2.74 -2.75
N ALA A 123 -0.86 2.46 -3.39
CA ALA A 123 0.45 2.31 -2.74
C ALA A 123 1.37 3.46 -3.13
N MET A 124 1.14 4.59 -2.50
CA MET A 124 1.94 5.80 -2.68
C MET A 124 1.84 6.66 -1.41
N ASP A 125 2.67 7.68 -1.30
CA ASP A 125 2.61 8.58 -0.17
C ASP A 125 1.30 9.39 -0.17
N TYR A 126 1.04 10.07 0.95
CA TYR A 126 -0.19 10.84 1.11
C TYR A 126 -0.40 11.87 0.00
N LYS A 127 0.63 12.61 -0.37
CA LYS A 127 0.55 13.64 -1.39
C LYS A 127 0.17 13.06 -2.77
N ASN A 128 0.83 11.99 -3.17
CA ASN A 128 0.54 11.33 -4.43
C ASN A 128 -0.83 10.64 -4.42
N THR A 129 -1.26 10.14 -3.27
CA THR A 129 -2.61 9.59 -3.09
C THR A 129 -3.67 10.64 -3.43
N LEU A 130 -3.49 11.89 -3.00
CA LEU A 130 -4.42 12.97 -3.36
C LEU A 130 -4.44 13.24 -4.85
N SER A 131 -3.29 13.17 -5.52
CA SER A 131 -3.19 13.45 -6.95
C SER A 131 -3.89 12.44 -7.84
N VAL A 132 -4.13 11.22 -7.38
CA VAL A 132 -4.81 10.16 -8.14
C VAL A 132 -6.28 9.98 -7.76
N SER A 133 -6.78 10.75 -6.81
CA SER A 133 -8.15 10.58 -6.28
C SER A 133 -9.24 10.73 -7.35
N GLU A 134 -9.04 11.60 -8.32
CA GLU A 134 -10.00 11.81 -9.39
C GLU A 134 -10.09 10.60 -10.34
N PHE A 135 -8.96 10.01 -10.72
CA PHE A 135 -8.93 8.78 -11.53
C PHE A 135 -9.65 7.63 -10.80
N ILE A 136 -9.42 7.52 -9.50
CA ILE A 136 -10.07 6.50 -8.65
C ILE A 136 -11.59 6.66 -8.71
N ARG A 137 -12.07 7.87 -8.58
CA ARG A 137 -13.52 8.18 -8.62
C ARG A 137 -14.11 7.90 -9.99
N GLU A 138 -13.46 8.35 -11.06
CA GLU A 138 -13.95 8.17 -12.43
C GLU A 138 -14.07 6.69 -12.80
N LYS A 139 -13.11 5.86 -12.39
CA LYS A 139 -13.11 4.43 -12.63
C LYS A 139 -13.89 3.64 -11.58
N LYS A 140 -14.48 4.29 -10.60
CA LYS A 140 -15.26 3.65 -9.53
C LYS A 140 -14.49 2.51 -8.85
N LEU A 141 -13.21 2.71 -8.60
CA LEU A 141 -12.35 1.70 -8.03
C LEU A 141 -12.67 1.47 -6.56
N ASN A 142 -12.63 0.21 -6.14
CA ASN A 142 -12.65 -0.17 -4.74
C ASN A 142 -11.23 -0.10 -4.21
N VAL A 143 -10.95 0.84 -3.31
CA VAL A 143 -9.58 1.14 -2.91
C VAL A 143 -9.32 0.93 -1.44
N LEU A 144 -8.07 0.59 -1.15
CA LEU A 144 -7.49 0.64 0.19
C LEU A 144 -6.21 1.47 0.07
N TYR A 145 -6.09 2.49 0.91
CA TYR A 145 -4.92 3.36 0.97
C TYR A 145 -3.95 2.81 2.00
N ILE A 146 -2.78 2.32 1.56
CA ILE A 146 -1.86 1.57 2.42
C ILE A 146 -0.78 2.44 3.10
N TRP A 147 -0.63 3.70 2.73
CA TRP A 147 0.47 4.53 3.23
C TRP A 147 0.55 4.61 4.76
N ARG A 148 -0.59 4.64 5.45
CA ARG A 148 -0.61 4.68 6.93
C ARG A 148 -0.02 3.43 7.55
N TYR A 149 -0.28 2.27 6.98
CA TYR A 149 0.29 1.01 7.46
C TYR A 149 1.82 1.06 7.45
N PHE A 150 2.41 1.54 6.37
CA PHE A 150 3.87 1.60 6.25
C PHE A 150 4.52 2.59 7.21
N LEU A 151 3.81 3.58 7.69
CA LEU A 151 4.32 4.52 8.70
C LEU A 151 4.32 3.93 10.10
N ILE A 152 3.60 2.84 10.36
CA ILE A 152 3.50 2.22 11.68
C ILE A 152 4.42 1.00 11.86
N ILE A 153 4.88 0.39 10.81
CA ILE A 153 5.74 -0.81 10.91
C ILE A 153 7.19 -0.49 11.25
#